data_74b0d1957ee1263261056798f9897fb3
#
_entry.id   74b0d1957ee1263261056798f9897fb3
#
_cell.length_a   1.000
_cell.length_b   1.000
_cell.length_c   1.000
_cell.angle_alpha   90.00
_cell.angle_beta   90.00
_cell.angle_gamma   90.00
#
_symmetry.space_group_name_H-M   'P 1'
#
loop_
_entity.id
_entity.type
_entity.pdbx_description
1 polymer ?
#
loop_
_entity_poly.entity_id
_entity_poly.type
_entity_poly.pdbx_seq_one_letter_code
_entity_poly.pdbx_strand_id
1 'polypeptide(L)'
;MRTLRILVVDDQEHMRELLVEALSADGHTVDPAENGTAAIQLFEAQAYDVVVSDLQMPQMDGPKLYEEVCKRWPAAAPGFVFITGEDEAPSYRQFLKDSKLPVVAKPFKLKEFRQLRETLFPPA
;
A
#
# COMPACT_ATOMS: atom_id res chain seq x y z
N MET A 1 8.40 -19.13 -5.32
CA MET A 1 7.58 -17.93 -5.04
C MET A 1 8.49 -16.75 -4.77
N ARG A 2 8.21 -15.62 -5.37
CA ARG A 2 9.04 -14.44 -5.21
C ARG A 2 8.79 -13.77 -3.85
N THR A 3 9.85 -13.50 -3.09
CA THR A 3 9.76 -12.75 -1.84
C THR A 3 9.81 -11.25 -2.15
N LEU A 4 8.84 -10.51 -1.65
CA LEU A 4 8.73 -9.07 -1.86
C LEU A 4 9.04 -8.30 -0.58
N ARG A 5 9.52 -7.08 -0.74
CA ARG A 5 9.63 -6.13 0.36
C ARG A 5 8.42 -5.21 0.29
N ILE A 6 7.59 -5.25 1.33
CA ILE A 6 6.29 -4.59 1.36
C ILE A 6 6.25 -3.56 2.48
N LEU A 7 5.74 -2.37 2.16
CA LEU A 7 5.48 -1.32 3.15
C LEU A 7 3.98 -1.23 3.37
N VAL A 8 3.54 -1.35 4.62
CA VAL A 8 2.12 -1.22 4.99
C VAL A 8 1.94 0.13 5.69
N VAL A 9 1.11 0.99 5.12
CA VAL A 9 0.85 2.33 5.66
C VAL A 9 -0.61 2.44 6.04
N ASP A 10 -0.89 2.50 7.34
CA ASP A 10 -2.25 2.59 7.87
C ASP A 10 -2.18 3.25 9.25
N ASP A 11 -3.05 4.23 9.50
CA ASP A 11 -3.10 4.92 10.79
C ASP A 11 -3.80 4.10 11.87
N GLN A 12 -4.54 3.05 11.48
CA GLN A 12 -5.20 2.16 12.42
C GLN A 12 -4.27 1.02 12.79
N GLU A 13 -3.84 0.98 14.04
CA GLU A 13 -2.89 0.00 14.54
C GLU A 13 -3.34 -1.43 14.29
N HIS A 14 -4.60 -1.73 14.59
CA HIS A 14 -5.15 -3.08 14.43
C HIS A 14 -5.07 -3.56 12.97
N MET A 15 -5.46 -2.72 12.04
CA MET A 15 -5.41 -3.06 10.61
C MET A 15 -3.98 -3.22 10.14
N ARG A 16 -3.10 -2.33 10.59
CA ARG A 16 -1.67 -2.38 10.24
C ARG A 16 -1.05 -3.69 10.71
N GLU A 17 -1.29 -4.08 11.95
CA GLU A 17 -0.77 -5.33 12.51
C GLU A 17 -1.30 -6.55 11.77
N LEU A 18 -2.59 -6.54 11.44
CA LEU A 18 -3.21 -7.65 10.71
C LEU A 18 -2.55 -7.85 9.34
N LEU A 19 -2.33 -6.77 8.60
CA LEU A 19 -1.69 -6.83 7.29
C LEU A 19 -0.24 -7.30 7.38
N VAL A 20 0.51 -6.77 8.36
CA VAL A 20 1.90 -7.17 8.56
C VAL A 20 1.98 -8.66 8.85
N GLU A 21 1.14 -9.15 9.76
CA GLU A 21 1.13 -10.57 10.12
C GLU A 21 0.79 -11.45 8.93
N ALA A 22 -0.26 -11.10 8.19
CA ALA A 22 -0.73 -11.90 7.07
C ALA A 22 0.29 -11.95 5.93
N LEU A 23 0.87 -10.83 5.58
CA LEU A 23 1.85 -10.77 4.49
C LEU A 23 3.18 -11.40 4.89
N SER A 24 3.57 -11.25 6.16
CA SER A 24 4.78 -11.90 6.68
C SER A 24 4.63 -13.43 6.65
N ALA A 25 3.44 -13.93 6.93
CA ALA A 25 3.16 -15.37 6.89
C ALA A 25 3.31 -15.94 5.48
N ASP A 26 3.15 -15.12 4.45
CA ASP A 26 3.36 -15.53 3.06
C ASP A 26 4.84 -15.47 2.64
N GLY A 27 5.74 -15.16 3.56
CA GLY A 27 7.17 -15.17 3.31
C GLY A 27 7.76 -13.84 2.86
N HIS A 28 6.97 -12.76 2.88
CA HIS A 28 7.46 -11.44 2.49
C HIS A 28 8.10 -10.69 3.65
N THR A 29 8.99 -9.75 3.33
CA THR A 29 9.54 -8.83 4.33
C THR A 29 8.61 -7.63 4.39
N VAL A 30 8.02 -7.38 5.56
CA VAL A 30 6.98 -6.34 5.70
C VAL A 30 7.36 -5.35 6.79
N ASP A 31 7.33 -4.06 6.45
CA ASP A 31 7.58 -2.98 7.41
C ASP A 31 6.30 -2.16 7.58
N PRO A 32 5.93 -1.81 8.81
CA PRO A 32 4.76 -0.97 9.07
C PRO A 32 5.11 0.51 9.15
N ALA A 33 4.18 1.37 8.74
CA ALA A 33 4.26 2.81 8.94
C ALA A 33 2.89 3.30 9.38
N GLU A 34 2.85 4.14 10.40
CA GLU A 34 1.58 4.63 10.96
C GLU A 34 1.01 5.84 10.23
N ASN A 35 1.80 6.46 9.36
CA ASN A 35 1.38 7.61 8.56
C ASN A 35 2.31 7.81 7.37
N GLY A 36 1.97 8.79 6.52
CA GLY A 36 2.76 9.06 5.32
C GLY A 36 4.17 9.54 5.61
N THR A 37 4.36 10.32 6.66
CA THR A 37 5.68 10.83 7.04
C THR A 37 6.60 9.68 7.43
N ALA A 38 6.12 8.74 8.25
CA ALA A 38 6.88 7.56 8.62
C ALA A 38 7.21 6.70 7.40
N ALA A 39 6.27 6.58 6.45
CA ALA A 39 6.48 5.85 5.21
C ALA A 39 7.62 6.46 4.38
N ILE A 40 7.65 7.78 4.24
CA ILE A 40 8.70 8.48 3.50
C ILE A 40 10.07 8.22 4.15
N GLN A 41 10.14 8.26 5.48
CA GLN A 41 11.39 7.98 6.19
C GLN A 41 11.90 6.58 5.91
N LEU A 42 11.00 5.61 5.84
CA LEU A 42 11.39 4.24 5.50
C LEU A 42 11.88 4.12 4.05
N PHE A 43 11.23 4.83 3.12
CA PHE A 43 11.69 4.87 1.73
C PHE A 43 13.07 5.49 1.59
N GLU A 44 13.41 6.44 2.43
CA GLU A 44 14.74 7.04 2.42
C GLU A 44 15.84 6.05 2.85
N ALA A 45 15.47 5.08 3.65
CA ALA A 45 16.40 4.08 4.16
C ALA A 45 16.51 2.84 3.26
N GLN A 46 15.45 2.48 2.54
CA GLN A 46 15.44 1.26 1.73
C GLN A 46 14.34 1.28 0.68
N ALA A 47 14.49 0.42 -0.34
CA ALA A 47 13.53 0.30 -1.43
C ALA A 47 12.41 -0.68 -1.08
N TYR A 48 11.22 -0.47 -1.65
CA TYR A 48 10.07 -1.35 -1.49
C TYR A 48 9.52 -1.76 -2.86
N ASP A 49 9.07 -3.00 -2.95
CA ASP A 49 8.43 -3.53 -4.17
C ASP A 49 6.95 -3.19 -4.22
N VAL A 50 6.29 -3.22 -3.06
CA VAL A 50 4.85 -2.98 -2.93
C VAL A 50 4.60 -2.04 -1.76
N VAL A 51 3.68 -1.10 -1.95
CA VAL A 51 3.19 -0.24 -0.87
C VAL A 51 1.69 -0.45 -0.75
N VAL A 52 1.26 -0.91 0.41
CA VAL A 52 -0.16 -1.07 0.72
C VAL A 52 -0.56 0.10 1.60
N SER A 53 -1.35 1.02 1.08
CA SER A 53 -1.68 2.26 1.77
C SER A 53 -3.17 2.47 1.89
N ASP A 54 -3.61 2.88 3.07
CA ASP A 54 -4.96 3.41 3.24
C ASP A 54 -5.05 4.74 2.47
N LEU A 55 -6.21 5.04 1.96
CA LEU A 55 -6.44 6.32 1.26
C LEU A 55 -6.54 7.47 2.24
N GLN A 56 -7.23 7.28 3.35
CA GLN A 56 -7.55 8.34 4.28
C GLN A 56 -6.73 8.21 5.56
N MET A 57 -5.77 9.11 5.74
CA MET A 57 -4.90 9.15 6.91
C MET A 57 -4.70 10.60 7.35
N PRO A 58 -4.44 10.86 8.66
CA PRO A 58 -4.15 12.22 9.12
C PRO A 58 -2.88 12.78 8.49
N GLN A 59 -2.85 14.09 8.29
CA GLN A 59 -1.69 14.86 7.81
C GLN A 59 -1.32 14.59 6.36
N MET A 60 -0.98 13.37 6.01
CA MET A 60 -0.63 12.99 4.64
C MET A 60 -1.47 11.77 4.25
N ASP A 61 -2.44 11.96 3.35
CA ASP A 61 -3.29 10.86 2.89
C ASP A 61 -2.59 10.00 1.83
N GLY A 62 -3.26 8.93 1.39
CA GLY A 62 -2.71 8.01 0.41
C GLY A 62 -2.30 8.66 -0.91
N PRO A 63 -3.17 9.47 -1.53
CA PRO A 63 -2.81 10.18 -2.76
C PRO A 63 -1.59 11.08 -2.62
N LYS A 64 -1.48 11.79 -1.50
CA LYS A 64 -0.33 12.66 -1.24
C LYS A 64 0.95 11.85 -1.08
N LEU A 65 0.88 10.74 -0.36
CA LEU A 65 2.01 9.83 -0.22
C LEU A 65 2.44 9.31 -1.59
N TYR A 66 1.50 8.88 -2.41
CA TYR A 66 1.77 8.40 -3.76
C TYR A 66 2.47 9.48 -4.60
N GLU A 67 1.99 10.71 -4.53
CA GLU A 67 2.58 11.84 -5.24
C GLU A 67 4.03 12.06 -4.84
N GLU A 68 4.34 12.04 -3.55
CA GLU A 68 5.71 12.21 -3.05
C GLU A 68 6.61 11.08 -3.50
N VAL A 69 6.13 9.84 -3.45
CA VAL A 69 6.91 8.68 -3.89
C VAL A 69 7.18 8.73 -5.39
N CYS A 70 6.20 9.16 -6.19
CA CYS A 70 6.38 9.33 -7.64
C CYS A 70 7.49 10.31 -7.97
N LYS A 71 7.61 11.39 -7.19
CA LYS A 71 8.63 12.40 -7.40
C LYS A 71 10.02 11.91 -7.05
N ARG A 72 10.16 11.19 -5.94
CA ARG A 72 11.45 10.82 -5.37
C ARG A 72 11.90 9.41 -5.74
N TRP A 73 10.97 8.49 -5.87
CA TRP A 73 11.26 7.08 -6.18
C TRP A 73 10.29 6.56 -7.24
N PRO A 74 10.36 7.07 -8.46
CA PRO A 74 9.36 6.73 -9.50
C PRO A 74 9.25 5.24 -9.80
N ALA A 75 10.31 4.47 -9.59
CA ALA A 75 10.27 3.03 -9.83
C ALA A 75 9.34 2.29 -8.85
N ALA A 76 9.05 2.89 -7.69
CA ALA A 76 8.16 2.28 -6.70
C ALA A 76 6.67 2.57 -6.97
N ALA A 77 6.38 3.57 -7.79
CA ALA A 77 5.00 3.99 -8.04
C ALA A 77 4.08 2.87 -8.55
N PRO A 78 4.49 2.01 -9.49
CA PRO A 78 3.60 0.94 -9.97
C PRO A 78 3.26 -0.12 -8.92
N GLY A 79 3.99 -0.16 -7.82
CA GLY A 79 3.77 -1.12 -6.74
C GLY A 79 2.77 -0.68 -5.69
N PHE A 80 2.10 0.47 -5.86
CA PHE A 80 1.10 0.93 -4.90
C PHE A 80 -0.20 0.15 -5.02
N VAL A 81 -0.76 -0.22 -3.86
CA VAL A 81 -2.10 -0.81 -3.75
C VAL A 81 -2.82 -0.02 -2.67
N PHE A 82 -3.99 0.52 -2.99
CA PHE A 82 -4.77 1.29 -2.03
C PHE A 82 -5.87 0.46 -1.39
N ILE A 83 -6.16 0.76 -0.12
CA ILE A 83 -7.25 0.14 0.61
C ILE A 83 -8.33 1.21 0.80
N THR A 84 -9.58 0.89 0.43
CA THR A 84 -10.70 1.82 0.52
C THR A 84 -11.75 1.34 1.51
N GLY A 85 -12.42 2.29 2.17
CA GLY A 85 -13.62 2.02 2.95
C GLY A 85 -14.87 2.22 2.09
N GLU A 86 -16.04 1.98 2.69
CA GLU A 86 -17.32 2.11 1.98
C GLU A 86 -17.68 3.57 1.66
N ASP A 87 -17.27 4.50 2.50
CA ASP A 87 -17.66 5.91 2.41
C ASP A 87 -16.51 6.79 1.91
N GLU A 88 -15.92 6.43 0.79
CA GLU A 88 -14.84 7.23 0.24
C GLU A 88 -15.33 8.56 -0.34
N ALA A 89 -14.58 9.64 -0.07
CA ALA A 89 -14.89 10.94 -0.63
C ALA A 89 -14.76 10.93 -2.16
N PRO A 90 -15.58 11.75 -2.86
CA PRO A 90 -15.50 11.80 -4.33
C PRO A 90 -14.10 12.09 -4.88
N SER A 91 -13.31 12.89 -4.18
CA SER A 91 -11.93 13.18 -4.59
C SER A 91 -11.05 11.93 -4.62
N TYR A 92 -11.25 11.02 -3.68
CA TYR A 92 -10.49 9.77 -3.65
C TYR A 92 -10.92 8.85 -4.79
N ARG A 93 -12.22 8.79 -5.09
CA ARG A 93 -12.72 8.01 -6.22
C ARG A 93 -12.13 8.50 -7.53
N GLN A 94 -12.06 9.82 -7.70
CA GLN A 94 -11.48 10.41 -8.90
C GLN A 94 -9.98 10.08 -9.01
N PHE A 95 -9.26 10.19 -7.89
CA PHE A 95 -7.85 9.83 -7.85
C PHE A 95 -7.62 8.37 -8.27
N LEU A 96 -8.42 7.45 -7.73
CA LEU A 96 -8.28 6.03 -8.04
C LEU A 96 -8.56 5.74 -9.52
N LYS A 97 -9.56 6.41 -10.07
CA LYS A 97 -9.89 6.27 -11.49
C LYS A 97 -8.78 6.79 -12.39
N ASP A 98 -8.22 7.94 -12.04
CA ASP A 98 -7.16 8.57 -12.85
C ASP A 98 -5.84 7.84 -12.74
N SER A 99 -5.49 7.35 -11.55
CA SER A 99 -4.22 6.66 -11.33
C SER A 99 -4.19 5.25 -11.92
N LYS A 100 -5.35 4.61 -12.02
CA LYS A 100 -5.50 3.21 -12.49
C LYS A 100 -4.73 2.20 -11.65
N LEU A 101 -4.47 2.55 -10.39
CA LEU A 101 -3.78 1.66 -9.46
C LEU A 101 -4.73 0.63 -8.85
N PRO A 102 -4.20 -0.54 -8.45
CA PRO A 102 -5.02 -1.56 -7.81
C PRO A 102 -5.63 -1.07 -6.50
N VAL A 103 -6.85 -1.49 -6.24
CA VAL A 103 -7.61 -1.10 -5.05
C VAL A 103 -8.23 -2.33 -4.42
N VAL A 104 -8.15 -2.43 -3.09
CA VAL A 104 -8.82 -3.48 -2.32
C VAL A 104 -9.80 -2.82 -1.37
N ALA A 105 -11.07 -3.23 -1.43
CA ALA A 105 -12.12 -2.67 -0.59
C ALA A 105 -12.17 -3.38 0.76
N LYS A 106 -12.40 -2.60 1.82
CA LYS A 106 -12.65 -3.16 3.16
C LYS A 106 -14.11 -3.59 3.28
N PRO A 107 -14.43 -4.70 3.94
CA PRO A 107 -13.52 -5.73 4.44
C PRO A 107 -12.96 -6.57 3.29
N PHE A 108 -11.69 -6.92 3.35
CA PHE A 108 -11.05 -7.70 2.31
C PHE A 108 -10.56 -9.05 2.87
N LYS A 109 -10.42 -10.02 1.97
CA LYS A 109 -9.87 -11.33 2.31
C LYS A 109 -8.40 -11.37 1.86
N LEU A 110 -7.59 -12.09 2.60
CA LEU A 110 -6.17 -12.26 2.26
C LEU A 110 -5.99 -12.80 0.85
N LYS A 111 -6.92 -13.64 0.38
CA LYS A 111 -6.92 -14.20 -0.95
C LYS A 111 -6.93 -13.11 -2.04
N GLU A 112 -7.69 -12.03 -1.84
CA GLU A 112 -7.75 -10.92 -2.78
C GLU A 112 -6.39 -10.23 -2.90
N PHE A 113 -5.69 -10.12 -1.77
CA PHE A 113 -4.36 -9.55 -1.71
C PHE A 113 -3.36 -10.39 -2.49
N ARG A 114 -3.42 -11.70 -2.32
CA ARG A 114 -2.53 -12.62 -3.04
C ARG A 114 -2.75 -12.55 -4.54
N GLN A 115 -3.99 -12.42 -4.98
CA GLN A 115 -4.33 -12.30 -6.39
C GLN A 115 -3.76 -11.02 -7.00
N LEU A 116 -3.85 -9.90 -6.27
CA LEU A 116 -3.27 -8.64 -6.72
C LEU A 116 -1.76 -8.75 -6.83
N ARG A 117 -1.11 -9.35 -5.85
CA ARG A 117 0.33 -9.54 -5.87
C ARG A 117 0.77 -10.34 -7.10
N GLU A 118 0.07 -11.41 -7.41
CA GLU A 118 0.39 -12.25 -8.56
C GLU A 118 0.21 -11.49 -9.87
N THR A 119 -0.77 -10.58 -9.93
CA THR A 119 -0.99 -9.74 -11.10
C THR A 119 0.12 -8.70 -11.28
N LEU A 120 0.53 -8.07 -10.18
CA LEU A 120 1.56 -7.03 -10.20
C LEU A 120 2.96 -7.61 -10.37
N PHE A 121 3.22 -8.74 -9.77
CA PHE A 121 4.55 -9.38 -9.74
C PHE A 121 4.38 -10.87 -10.01
N PRO A 122 4.17 -11.26 -11.27
CA PRO A 122 3.97 -12.68 -11.60
C PRO A 122 5.21 -13.50 -11.22
N PRO A 123 5.01 -14.76 -10.82
CA PRO A 123 6.14 -15.62 -10.49
C PRO A 123 7.05 -15.80 -11.69
N ALA A 124 8.34 -15.84 -11.41
CA ALA A 124 9.37 -15.97 -12.44
C ALA A 124 9.31 -17.35 -13.09
#